data_2308a474a2e0b4bfc8beb0bfe9338932
#
_entry.id   2308a474a2e0b4bfc8beb0bfe9338932
#
_cell.length_a   1.000
_cell.length_b   1.000
_cell.length_c   1.000
_cell.angle_alpha   90.00
_cell.angle_beta   90.00
_cell.angle_gamma   90.00
#
_symmetry.space_group_name_H-M   'P 1'
#
loop_
_entity.id
_entity.type
_entity.pdbx_description
1 polymer ?
#
loop_
_entity_poly.entity_id
_entity_poly.type
_entity_poly.pdbx_seq_one_letter_code
_entity_poly.pdbx_strand_id
1 'polypeptide(L)'
;MQVSYEYPGKPPRVLTYEMRVWAPYDYLGEMEGSAVFGDKGYIIIGNNGWRAYERGGKLVKEHGGNSDATPHVQDFLDCIKTRKRPLCDLETVGHPASVLCHAGNIATRLGRTITFDEQTETFVNDDQANAMRGRSEWRKPWVLPEV
;
A
#
# COMPACT_ATOMS: atom_id res chain seq x y z
N MET A 1 11.03 8.62 -5.74
CA MET A 1 11.12 8.05 -4.38
C MET A 1 11.09 6.53 -4.52
N GLN A 2 11.98 5.83 -3.82
CA GLN A 2 11.99 4.37 -3.74
C GLN A 2 12.10 3.98 -2.28
N VAL A 3 11.27 3.04 -1.83
CA VAL A 3 11.25 2.52 -0.46
C VAL A 3 11.10 1.00 -0.52
N SER A 4 11.89 0.29 0.29
CA SER A 4 11.77 -1.16 0.46
C SER A 4 11.30 -1.47 1.88
N TYR A 5 10.32 -2.36 1.97
CA TYR A 5 9.80 -2.89 3.22
C TYR A 5 10.18 -4.36 3.30
N GLU A 6 10.88 -4.71 4.35
CA GLU A 6 11.32 -6.08 4.60
C GLU A 6 10.45 -6.71 5.68
N TYR A 7 9.84 -7.83 5.36
CA TYR A 7 9.03 -8.60 6.29
C TYR A 7 9.78 -9.85 6.70
N PRO A 8 9.89 -10.13 7.99
CA PRO A 8 10.56 -11.33 8.48
C PRO A 8 9.87 -12.59 7.96
N GLY A 9 10.65 -13.64 7.79
CA GLY A 9 10.15 -14.95 7.34
C GLY A 9 11.25 -15.79 6.68
N LYS A 10 10.89 -17.02 6.28
CA LYS A 10 11.79 -17.93 5.54
C LYS A 10 11.04 -18.48 4.32
N PRO A 11 11.29 -17.98 3.10
CA PRO A 11 12.14 -16.82 2.78
C PRO A 11 11.55 -15.48 3.26
N PRO A 12 12.37 -14.43 3.41
CA PRO A 12 11.87 -13.10 3.69
C PRO A 12 11.04 -12.59 2.52
N ARG A 13 10.06 -11.73 2.81
CA ARG A 13 9.25 -11.05 1.79
C ARG A 13 9.68 -9.60 1.72
N VAL A 14 9.75 -9.07 0.51
CA VAL A 14 10.11 -7.68 0.26
C VAL A 14 9.02 -7.03 -0.58
N LEU A 15 8.54 -5.88 -0.14
CA LEU A 15 7.71 -4.98 -0.93
C LEU A 15 8.56 -3.77 -1.30
N THR A 16 8.68 -3.46 -2.57
CA THR A 16 9.32 -2.24 -3.06
C THR A 16 8.25 -1.32 -3.63
N TYR A 17 8.20 -0.11 -3.12
CA TYR A 17 7.42 0.99 -3.68
C TYR A 17 8.35 1.92 -4.46
N GLU A 18 7.95 2.26 -5.68
CA GLU A 18 8.67 3.21 -6.53
C GLU A 18 7.71 4.25 -7.11
N MET A 19 8.09 5.51 -7.05
CA MET A 19 7.39 6.63 -7.67
C MET A 19 8.34 7.44 -8.54
N ARG A 20 8.01 7.53 -9.86
CA ARG A 20 8.83 8.16 -10.91
C ARG A 20 8.02 9.20 -11.66
N VAL A 21 7.71 10.32 -11.02
CA VAL A 21 6.80 11.35 -11.59
C VAL A 21 7.35 12.08 -12.82
N TRP A 22 8.66 12.02 -13.08
CA TRP A 22 9.34 12.68 -14.22
C TRP A 22 9.94 11.72 -15.24
N ALA A 23 9.68 10.43 -15.11
CA ALA A 23 10.15 9.40 -16.02
C ALA A 23 8.96 8.63 -16.61
N PRO A 24 8.33 9.14 -17.65
CA PRO A 24 7.10 8.57 -18.22
C PRO A 24 7.44 7.35 -19.09
N TYR A 25 7.82 6.26 -18.48
CA TYR A 25 7.99 4.98 -19.14
C TYR A 25 7.37 3.86 -18.30
N ASP A 26 6.85 2.90 -18.99
CA ASP A 26 6.19 1.75 -18.38
C ASP A 26 7.17 0.85 -17.64
N TYR A 27 6.69 0.25 -16.56
CA TYR A 27 7.35 -0.88 -15.91
C TYR A 27 6.48 -2.11 -16.10
N LEU A 28 7.02 -3.14 -16.75
CA LEU A 28 6.29 -4.36 -17.11
C LEU A 28 5.00 -4.09 -17.93
N GLY A 29 4.99 -3.03 -18.72
CA GLY A 29 3.86 -2.63 -19.54
C GLY A 29 2.74 -1.90 -18.80
N GLU A 30 3.00 -1.40 -17.60
CA GLU A 30 2.08 -0.58 -16.81
C GLU A 30 2.74 0.74 -16.39
N MET A 31 2.00 1.84 -16.54
CA MET A 31 2.41 3.16 -16.02
C MET A 31 2.29 3.20 -14.49
N GLU A 32 1.27 2.55 -13.96
CA GLU A 32 1.02 2.37 -12.53
C GLU A 32 0.38 1.01 -12.28
N GLY A 33 0.68 0.40 -11.15
CA GLY A 33 0.18 -0.92 -10.81
C GLY A 33 1.07 -1.62 -9.79
N SER A 34 0.86 -2.92 -9.70
CA SER A 34 1.61 -3.79 -8.80
C SER A 34 2.07 -5.04 -9.53
N ALA A 35 3.26 -5.53 -9.17
CA ALA A 35 3.74 -6.84 -9.59
C ALA A 35 4.04 -7.69 -8.37
N VAL A 36 3.54 -8.93 -8.36
CA VAL A 36 3.78 -9.90 -7.29
C VAL A 36 4.56 -11.07 -7.87
N PHE A 37 5.74 -11.31 -7.34
CA PHE A 37 6.66 -12.35 -7.77
C PHE A 37 6.66 -13.52 -6.79
N GLY A 38 6.48 -14.72 -7.30
CA GLY A 38 6.56 -15.98 -6.56
C GLY A 38 7.56 -16.95 -7.17
N ASP A 39 7.68 -18.12 -6.56
CA ASP A 39 8.57 -19.19 -7.00
C ASP A 39 8.17 -19.83 -8.33
N LYS A 40 6.89 -19.82 -8.67
CA LYS A 40 6.33 -20.44 -9.90
C LYS A 40 6.13 -19.45 -11.04
N GLY A 41 6.09 -18.16 -10.75
CA GLY A 41 5.82 -17.12 -11.74
C GLY A 41 5.50 -15.79 -11.09
N TYR A 42 4.85 -14.92 -11.83
CA TYR A 42 4.47 -13.61 -11.35
C TYR A 42 3.14 -13.14 -11.95
N ILE A 43 2.51 -12.21 -11.25
CA ILE A 43 1.31 -11.51 -11.71
C ILE A 43 1.57 -10.01 -11.77
N ILE A 44 1.11 -9.38 -12.84
CA ILE A 44 1.10 -7.93 -13.01
C ILE A 44 -0.36 -7.47 -12.92
N ILE A 45 -0.61 -6.47 -12.08
CA ILE A 45 -1.93 -5.89 -11.84
C ILE A 45 -1.84 -4.41 -12.17
N GLY A 46 -2.60 -3.96 -13.15
CA GLY A 46 -2.65 -2.56 -13.60
C GLY A 46 -4.09 -2.07 -13.74
N ASN A 47 -4.25 -0.88 -14.29
CA ASN A 47 -5.56 -0.26 -14.48
C ASN A 47 -6.47 -1.02 -15.47
N ASN A 48 -5.89 -1.76 -16.41
CA ASN A 48 -6.61 -2.48 -17.45
C ASN A 48 -6.83 -3.96 -17.11
N GLY A 49 -6.59 -4.37 -15.87
CA GLY A 49 -6.76 -5.74 -15.43
C GLY A 49 -5.47 -6.37 -14.91
N TRP A 50 -5.33 -7.69 -15.05
CA TRP A 50 -4.15 -8.40 -14.59
C TRP A 50 -3.68 -9.46 -15.58
N ARG A 51 -2.39 -9.78 -15.54
CA ARG A 51 -1.73 -10.80 -16.37
C ARG A 51 -0.82 -11.67 -15.51
N ALA A 52 -1.00 -12.99 -15.62
CA ALA A 52 -0.19 -13.96 -14.90
C ALA A 52 0.78 -14.68 -15.85
N TYR A 53 2.01 -14.85 -15.42
CA TYR A 53 3.10 -15.41 -16.19
C TYR A 53 3.80 -16.54 -15.45
N GLU A 54 4.23 -17.57 -16.18
CA GLU A 54 5.18 -18.55 -15.67
C GLU A 54 6.56 -17.93 -15.44
N ARG A 55 7.43 -18.69 -14.72
CA ARG A 55 8.84 -18.36 -14.49
C ARG A 55 9.61 -18.29 -15.78
N GLY A 56 9.53 -17.80 -16.71
CA GLY A 56 10.16 -17.67 -18.03
C GLY A 56 9.48 -16.63 -18.89
N GLY A 57 8.44 -15.99 -18.33
CA GLY A 57 7.74 -14.89 -18.98
C GLY A 57 6.63 -15.34 -19.94
N LYS A 58 6.30 -16.63 -20.00
CA LYS A 58 5.18 -17.10 -20.81
C LYS A 58 3.86 -16.72 -20.13
N LEU A 59 2.99 -16.02 -20.85
CA LEU A 59 1.64 -15.67 -20.40
C LEU A 59 0.82 -16.95 -20.17
N VAL A 60 0.24 -17.09 -18.98
CA VAL A 60 -0.60 -18.23 -18.58
C VAL A 60 -2.07 -17.84 -18.60
N LYS A 61 -2.36 -16.65 -18.06
CA LYS A 61 -3.72 -16.19 -17.92
C LYS A 61 -3.74 -14.66 -17.82
N GLU A 62 -4.79 -14.10 -18.36
CA GLU A 62 -5.07 -12.67 -18.23
C GLU A 62 -6.57 -12.43 -18.00
N HIS A 63 -6.88 -11.29 -17.44
CA HIS A 63 -8.24 -10.81 -17.28
C HIS A 63 -8.24 -9.29 -17.49
N GLY A 64 -9.02 -8.86 -18.46
CA GLY A 64 -9.25 -7.44 -18.70
C GLY A 64 -10.05 -6.83 -17.56
N GLY A 65 -9.77 -5.58 -17.26
CA GLY A 65 -10.49 -4.77 -16.27
C GLY A 65 -10.71 -3.37 -16.82
N ASN A 66 -11.40 -2.58 -16.05
CA ASN A 66 -11.53 -1.15 -16.27
C ASN A 66 -11.34 -0.41 -14.94
N SER A 67 -11.05 0.87 -15.02
CA SER A 67 -10.93 1.74 -13.84
C SER A 67 -12.28 2.31 -13.37
N ASP A 68 -13.38 1.59 -13.61
CA ASP A 68 -14.72 2.00 -13.18
C ASP A 68 -14.84 1.93 -11.64
N ALA A 69 -15.01 3.08 -11.02
CA ALA A 69 -15.20 3.20 -9.57
C ALA A 69 -16.63 2.90 -9.11
N THR A 70 -17.58 2.70 -10.03
CA THR A 70 -19.00 2.51 -9.70
C THR A 70 -19.24 1.34 -8.74
N PRO A 71 -18.61 0.15 -8.91
CA PRO A 71 -18.79 -0.95 -7.98
C PRO A 71 -18.30 -0.62 -6.56
N HIS A 72 -17.21 0.13 -6.43
CA HIS A 72 -16.66 0.55 -5.14
C HIS A 72 -17.60 1.53 -4.42
N VAL A 73 -18.13 2.51 -5.13
CA VAL A 73 -19.11 3.47 -4.60
C VAL A 73 -20.41 2.75 -4.22
N GLN A 74 -20.87 1.81 -5.04
CA GLN A 74 -22.08 1.03 -4.77
C GLN A 74 -21.92 0.18 -3.52
N ASP A 75 -20.79 -0.51 -3.35
CA ASP A 75 -20.48 -1.28 -2.13
C ASP A 75 -20.56 -0.40 -0.88
N PHE A 76 -19.98 0.80 -0.92
CA PHE A 76 -20.05 1.76 0.19
C PHE A 76 -21.50 2.15 0.52
N LEU A 77 -22.31 2.50 -0.49
CA LEU A 77 -23.71 2.88 -0.30
C LEU A 77 -24.57 1.72 0.25
N ASP A 78 -24.32 0.51 -0.22
CA ASP A 78 -25.01 -0.68 0.26
C ASP A 78 -24.61 -1.03 1.69
N CYS A 79 -23.36 -0.84 2.06
CA CYS A 79 -22.88 -1.02 3.44
C CYS A 79 -23.47 0.00 4.42
N ILE A 80 -23.71 1.25 3.99
CA ILE A 80 -24.47 2.22 4.80
C ILE A 80 -25.85 1.71 5.15
N LYS A 81 -26.57 1.13 4.16
CA LYS A 81 -27.94 0.62 4.35
C LYS A 81 -27.97 -0.69 5.14
N THR A 82 -27.09 -1.60 4.83
CA THR A 82 -27.10 -2.98 5.36
C THR A 82 -26.31 -3.13 6.65
N ARG A 83 -25.44 -2.15 6.98
CA ARG A 83 -24.47 -2.19 8.09
C ARG A 83 -23.48 -3.36 7.99
N LYS A 84 -23.29 -3.89 6.80
CA LYS A 84 -22.23 -4.87 6.51
C LYS A 84 -20.87 -4.17 6.37
N ARG A 85 -19.82 -4.92 6.58
CA ARG A 85 -18.44 -4.47 6.36
C ARG A 85 -18.17 -4.29 4.87
N PRO A 86 -17.63 -3.15 4.41
CA PRO A 86 -17.30 -2.93 3.01
C PRO A 86 -16.12 -3.78 2.56
N LEU A 87 -16.00 -4.01 1.26
CA LEU A 87 -14.84 -4.70 0.67
C LEU A 87 -13.53 -3.96 0.95
N CYS A 88 -13.54 -2.62 0.86
CA CYS A 88 -12.43 -1.77 1.26
C CYS A 88 -12.62 -1.28 2.71
N ASP A 89 -12.61 -2.23 3.62
CA ASP A 89 -12.74 -1.96 5.05
C ASP A 89 -11.56 -1.13 5.59
N LEU A 90 -11.88 -0.11 6.38
CA LEU A 90 -10.87 0.82 6.88
C LEU A 90 -9.90 0.18 7.87
N GLU A 91 -10.36 -0.78 8.67
CA GLU A 91 -9.54 -1.40 9.72
C GLU A 91 -8.53 -2.39 9.12
N THR A 92 -8.97 -3.26 8.20
CA THR A 92 -8.14 -4.36 7.68
C THR A 92 -7.44 -4.05 6.36
N VAL A 93 -7.88 -3.03 5.64
CA VAL A 93 -7.33 -2.65 4.33
C VAL A 93 -6.80 -1.22 4.36
N GLY A 94 -7.64 -0.25 4.71
CA GLY A 94 -7.30 1.17 4.62
C GLY A 94 -6.19 1.58 5.60
N HIS A 95 -6.31 1.16 6.86
CA HIS A 95 -5.32 1.49 7.89
C HIS A 95 -3.93 0.89 7.60
N PRO A 96 -3.78 -0.44 7.35
CA PRO A 96 -2.47 -0.99 7.01
C PRO A 96 -1.84 -0.37 5.77
N ALA A 97 -2.62 -0.09 4.73
CA ALA A 97 -2.12 0.59 3.54
C ALA A 97 -1.61 2.00 3.85
N SER A 98 -2.33 2.76 4.69
CA SER A 98 -1.92 4.09 5.14
C SER A 98 -0.65 4.04 5.99
N VAL A 99 -0.53 3.07 6.90
CA VAL A 99 0.67 2.86 7.72
C VAL A 99 1.90 2.65 6.84
N LEU A 100 1.82 1.82 5.80
CA LEU A 100 2.93 1.63 4.85
C LEU A 100 3.33 2.94 4.18
N CYS A 101 2.37 3.72 3.68
CA CYS A 101 2.66 5.01 3.05
C CYS A 101 3.35 5.98 4.01
N HIS A 102 2.88 6.06 5.25
CA HIS A 102 3.46 6.95 6.27
C HIS A 102 4.84 6.48 6.71
N ALA A 103 5.03 5.18 6.98
CA ALA A 103 6.33 4.62 7.35
C ALA A 103 7.39 4.88 6.26
N GLY A 104 7.05 4.64 4.99
CA GLY A 104 7.93 4.93 3.86
C GLY A 104 8.29 6.41 3.74
N ASN A 105 7.32 7.30 3.98
CA ASN A 105 7.55 8.75 3.96
C ASN A 105 8.46 9.19 5.12
N ILE A 106 8.29 8.64 6.32
CA ILE A 106 9.14 8.91 7.49
C ILE A 106 10.56 8.42 7.22
N ALA A 107 10.74 7.16 6.75
CA ALA A 107 12.05 6.62 6.41
C ALA A 107 12.78 7.48 5.37
N THR A 108 12.07 7.92 4.32
CA THR A 108 12.62 8.78 3.28
C THR A 108 13.06 10.14 3.83
N ARG A 109 12.27 10.75 4.70
CA ARG A 109 12.61 12.04 5.32
C ARG A 109 13.79 11.95 6.28
N LEU A 110 13.91 10.83 7.00
CA LEU A 110 15.03 10.56 7.90
C LEU A 110 16.28 10.09 7.16
N GLY A 111 16.17 9.63 5.91
CA GLY A 111 17.27 9.14 5.10
C GLY A 111 17.91 7.86 5.64
N ARG A 112 17.16 7.04 6.36
CA ARG A 112 17.67 5.81 6.99
C ARG A 112 16.60 4.73 7.13
N THR A 113 17.05 3.49 7.36
CA THR A 113 16.19 2.38 7.74
C THR A 113 15.59 2.61 9.12
N ILE A 114 14.32 2.28 9.26
CA ILE A 114 13.56 2.32 10.52
C ILE A 114 12.87 0.96 10.73
N THR A 115 12.68 0.55 11.96
CA THR A 115 11.99 -0.70 12.31
C THR A 115 10.63 -0.37 12.93
N PHE A 116 9.56 -0.90 12.35
CA PHE A 116 8.19 -0.69 12.80
C PHE A 116 7.67 -1.94 13.51
N ASP A 117 7.05 -1.76 14.66
CA ASP A 117 6.32 -2.78 15.39
C ASP A 117 4.83 -2.65 15.06
N GLU A 118 4.26 -3.66 14.41
CA GLU A 118 2.87 -3.68 13.99
C GLU A 118 1.86 -3.82 15.14
N GLN A 119 2.28 -4.34 16.30
CA GLN A 119 1.40 -4.53 17.45
C GLN A 119 1.22 -3.24 18.25
N THR A 120 2.29 -2.49 18.42
CA THR A 120 2.28 -1.21 19.13
C THR A 120 2.10 -0.02 18.20
N GLU A 121 2.21 -0.26 16.89
CA GLU A 121 2.23 0.76 15.84
C GLU A 121 3.26 1.85 16.10
N THR A 122 4.44 1.47 16.60
CA THR A 122 5.53 2.38 16.92
C THR A 122 6.82 2.00 16.19
N PHE A 123 7.71 2.96 16.04
CA PHE A 123 9.07 2.70 15.56
C PHE A 123 9.95 2.31 16.74
N VAL A 124 10.57 1.12 16.63
CA VAL A 124 11.34 0.48 17.72
C VAL A 124 12.58 1.31 18.06
N ASN A 125 12.69 1.77 19.31
CA ASN A 125 13.82 2.55 19.82
C ASN A 125 14.14 3.79 18.97
N ASP A 126 13.12 4.47 18.42
CA ASP A 126 13.30 5.57 17.49
C ASP A 126 12.34 6.74 17.79
N ASP A 127 12.71 7.57 18.76
CA ASP A 127 11.90 8.72 19.20
C ASP A 127 11.70 9.74 18.08
N GLN A 128 12.69 9.91 17.20
CA GLN A 128 12.60 10.83 16.08
C GLN A 128 11.55 10.38 15.05
N ALA A 129 11.55 9.10 14.71
CA ALA A 129 10.55 8.52 13.83
C ALA A 129 9.16 8.55 14.49
N ASN A 130 9.07 8.23 15.78
CA ASN A 130 7.83 8.25 16.53
C ASN A 130 7.21 9.67 16.62
N ALA A 131 8.02 10.69 16.79
CA ALA A 131 7.55 12.09 16.77
C ALA A 131 6.94 12.50 15.42
N MET A 132 7.27 11.83 14.33
CA MET A 132 6.72 12.10 12.99
C MET A 132 5.41 11.35 12.69
N ARG A 133 4.93 10.48 13.57
CA ARG A 133 3.67 9.74 13.37
C ARG A 133 2.43 10.59 13.47
N GLY A 134 2.51 11.72 14.11
CA GLY A 134 1.39 12.64 14.32
C GLY A 134 1.75 14.09 14.07
N ARG A 135 0.80 14.95 14.31
CA ARG A 135 1.00 16.39 14.29
C ARG A 135 1.36 16.87 15.68
N SER A 136 2.35 17.76 15.80
CA SER A 136 2.69 18.41 17.06
C SER A 136 1.57 19.35 17.55
N GLU A 137 0.83 19.94 16.59
CA GLU A 137 -0.28 20.83 16.88
C GLU A 137 -1.42 20.67 15.87
N TRP A 138 -2.64 20.78 16.34
CA TRP A 138 -3.84 20.80 15.50
C TRP A 138 -4.21 22.24 15.14
N ARG A 139 -4.59 22.46 13.90
CA ARG A 139 -5.07 23.77 13.44
C ARG A 139 -6.40 24.10 14.12
N LYS A 140 -6.42 25.16 14.92
CA LYS A 140 -7.66 25.66 15.54
C LYS A 140 -8.71 26.02 14.48
N PRO A 141 -10.02 25.75 14.72
CA PRO A 141 -10.61 25.20 15.95
C PRO A 141 -10.66 23.66 16.01
N TRP A 142 -10.01 22.97 15.07
CA TRP A 142 -10.07 21.51 14.90
C TRP A 142 -9.21 20.80 15.94
N VAL A 143 -9.83 19.92 16.73
CA VAL A 143 -9.16 19.02 17.69
C VAL A 143 -9.63 17.60 17.44
N LEU A 144 -8.78 16.60 17.77
CA LEU A 144 -9.26 15.23 17.79
C LEU A 144 -10.29 15.07 18.89
N PRO A 145 -11.42 14.38 18.64
CA PRO A 145 -12.33 14.00 19.71
C PRO A 145 -11.60 13.07 20.70
N GLU A 146 -11.89 13.24 21.97
CA GLU A 146 -11.47 12.27 22.98
C GLU A 146 -12.24 10.96 22.73
N VAL A 147 -11.51 9.85 22.64
CA VAL A 147 -12.06 8.51 22.39
C VAL A 147 -12.05 7.71 23.68
#